data_6f7e401fae349e590b175f795908ee92
#
_entry.id   6f7e401fae349e590b175f795908ee92
#
_cell.length_a   1.000
_cell.length_b   1.000
_cell.length_c   1.000
_cell.angle_alpha   90.00
_cell.angle_beta   90.00
_cell.angle_gamma   90.00
#
_symmetry.space_group_name_H-M   'P 1'
#
loop_
_entity.id
_entity.type
_entity.pdbx_description
1 polymer ?
#
loop_
_entity_poly.entity_id
_entity_poly.type
_entity_poly.pdbx_seq_one_letter_code
_entity_poly.pdbx_strand_id
1 'polypeptide(L)' 'NLSIKNGLCFCAEVGLSGELRNVKNIDIRISEAERLGYNKIIISSNSKTQNKTNQIEILKFSKLSDVVKEVFKEQD' A
#
# COMPACT_ATOMS: atom_id res chain seq x y z
N ASN A 1 -2.91 -1.86 -8.41
CA ASN A 1 -2.97 -2.69 -7.20
C ASN A 1 -2.42 -4.07 -7.47
N LEU A 2 -1.41 -4.44 -6.72
CA LEU A 2 -0.85 -5.77 -6.75
C LEU A 2 -1.18 -6.48 -5.46
N SER A 3 -1.61 -7.72 -5.58
CA SER A 3 -1.84 -8.55 -4.42
C SER A 3 -0.55 -9.32 -4.11
N ILE A 4 -0.17 -9.31 -2.83
CA ILE A 4 1.02 -9.98 -2.35
C ILE A 4 0.57 -10.93 -1.25
N LYS A 5 1.39 -11.91 -0.91
CA LYS A 5 1.06 -12.92 0.10
C LYS A 5 0.55 -12.30 1.40
N ASN A 6 -0.22 -13.07 2.15
CA ASN A 6 -0.66 -12.74 3.52
C ASN A 6 -1.60 -11.55 3.58
N GLY A 7 -2.43 -11.39 2.57
CA GLY A 7 -3.42 -10.32 2.58
C GLY A 7 -2.86 -8.94 2.40
N LEU A 8 -1.67 -8.83 1.87
CA LEU A 8 -1.01 -7.55 1.62
C LEU A 8 -1.28 -7.09 0.20
N CYS A 9 -1.61 -5.81 0.06
CA CYS A 9 -1.89 -5.18 -1.22
C CYS A 9 -0.95 -3.99 -1.40
N PHE A 10 -0.47 -3.77 -2.61
CA PHE A 10 0.41 -2.64 -2.92
C PHE A 10 -0.32 -1.71 -3.89
N CYS A 11 -0.38 -0.43 -3.55
CA CYS A 11 -1.08 0.55 -4.38
C CYS A 11 -0.32 1.87 -4.42
N ALA A 12 0.63 1.99 -5.34
CA ALA A 12 1.40 3.20 -5.57
C ALA A 12 2.00 3.14 -6.96
N GLU A 13 2.42 4.30 -7.47
CA GLU A 13 3.20 4.36 -8.70
C GLU A 13 4.68 4.38 -8.33
N VAL A 14 5.49 3.72 -9.14
CA VAL A 14 6.94 3.66 -8.91
C VAL A 14 7.64 4.51 -9.97
N GLY A 15 8.40 5.49 -9.51
CA GLY A 15 9.19 6.33 -10.41
C GLY A 15 10.50 5.67 -10.81
N LEU A 16 11.22 6.33 -11.70
CA LEU A 16 12.46 5.78 -12.27
C LEU A 16 13.55 5.57 -11.22
N SER A 17 13.52 6.36 -10.16
CA SER A 17 14.51 6.23 -9.08
C SER A 17 14.03 5.35 -7.94
N GLY A 18 12.93 4.63 -8.13
CA GLY A 18 12.37 3.78 -7.10
C GLY A 18 11.52 4.53 -6.08
N GLU A 19 11.28 5.81 -6.31
CA GLU A 19 10.41 6.57 -5.40
C GLU A 19 8.95 6.14 -5.59
N LEU A 20 8.20 6.12 -4.52
CA LEU A 20 6.78 5.81 -4.58
C LEU A 20 5.99 7.08 -4.72
N ARG A 21 5.01 7.06 -5.63
CA ARG A 21 4.16 8.20 -5.92
C ARG A 21 2.72 7.85 -5.62
N ASN A 22 1.96 8.86 -5.21
CA ASN A 22 0.56 8.69 -4.93
C ASN A 22 -0.21 8.33 -6.19
N VAL A 23 -1.27 7.52 -6.03
CA VAL A 23 -2.20 7.24 -7.11
C VAL A 23 -3.47 8.04 -6.88
N LYS A 24 -4.23 8.25 -7.95
CA LYS A 24 -5.49 8.97 -7.86
C LYS A 24 -6.50 8.16 -7.07
N ASN A 25 -7.36 8.85 -6.33
CA ASN A 25 -8.48 8.25 -5.61
C ASN A 25 -8.03 7.20 -4.61
N ILE A 26 -6.99 7.53 -3.85
CA ILE A 26 -6.39 6.56 -2.94
C ILE A 26 -7.40 6.04 -1.91
N ASP A 27 -8.31 6.88 -1.43
CA ASP A 27 -9.30 6.44 -0.45
C ASP A 27 -10.25 5.40 -1.02
N ILE A 28 -10.64 5.55 -2.28
CA ILE A 28 -11.49 4.57 -2.95
C ILE A 28 -10.74 3.25 -3.09
N ARG A 29 -9.45 3.32 -3.42
CA ARG A 29 -8.63 2.12 -3.59
C ARG A 29 -8.43 1.40 -2.27
N ILE A 30 -8.26 2.15 -1.19
CA ILE A 30 -8.14 1.56 0.15
C ILE A 30 -9.44 0.84 0.52
N SER A 31 -10.58 1.50 0.30
CA SER A 31 -11.89 0.89 0.59
C SER A 31 -12.10 -0.37 -0.24
N GLU A 32 -11.70 -0.36 -1.50
CA GLU A 32 -11.84 -1.51 -2.37
C GLU A 32 -10.97 -2.67 -1.89
N ALA A 33 -9.73 -2.37 -1.49
CA ALA A 33 -8.84 -3.40 -0.97
C ALA A 33 -9.41 -4.03 0.29
N GLU A 34 -9.98 -3.22 1.17
CA GLU A 34 -10.62 -3.71 2.37
C GLU A 34 -11.80 -4.62 2.04
N ARG A 35 -12.62 -4.21 1.08
CA ARG A 35 -13.78 -4.99 0.65
C ARG A 35 -13.37 -6.33 0.05
N LEU A 36 -12.22 -6.36 -0.63
CA LEU A 36 -11.70 -7.58 -1.23
C LEU A 36 -11.02 -8.52 -0.23
N GLY A 37 -10.91 -8.10 1.02
CA GLY A 37 -10.40 -8.95 2.06
C GLY A 37 -8.93 -8.79 2.39
N TYR A 38 -8.27 -7.78 1.85
CA TYR A 38 -6.87 -7.52 2.21
C TYR A 38 -6.77 -6.98 3.62
N ASN A 39 -5.75 -7.41 4.33
CA ASN A 39 -5.52 -6.98 5.72
C ASN A 39 -4.64 -5.76 5.81
N LYS A 40 -3.75 -5.58 4.84
CA LYS A 40 -2.78 -4.49 4.83
C LYS A 40 -2.69 -3.91 3.43
N ILE A 41 -2.43 -2.61 3.34
CA ILE A 41 -2.19 -1.96 2.06
C ILE A 41 -0.98 -1.04 2.18
N ILE A 42 -0.07 -1.14 1.22
CA ILE A 42 1.10 -0.29 1.15
C ILE A 42 0.81 0.82 0.15
N ILE A 43 0.97 2.06 0.58
CA ILE A 43 0.78 3.24 -0.27
C ILE A 43 1.97 4.16 -0.13
N SER A 44 2.04 5.15 -1.03
CA SER A 44 3.09 6.16 -0.96
C SER A 44 2.93 7.02 0.29
N SER A 45 4.04 7.39 0.91
CA SER A 45 4.03 8.30 2.05
C SER A 45 3.49 9.68 1.69
N ASN A 46 3.46 10.01 0.39
CA ASN A 46 2.89 11.27 -0.07
C ASN A 46 1.36 11.23 -0.18
N SER A 47 0.76 10.08 0.02
CA SER A 47 -0.68 9.93 -0.09
C SER A 47 -1.37 10.61 1.08
N LYS A 48 -2.44 11.33 0.78
CA LYS A 48 -3.27 11.95 1.80
C LYS A 48 -4.59 11.19 1.85
N THR A 49 -4.79 10.44 2.91
CA THR A 49 -6.02 9.68 3.06
C THR A 49 -6.87 10.32 4.14
N GLN A 50 -8.19 10.26 3.93
CA GLN A 50 -9.15 10.75 4.91
C GLN A 50 -9.97 9.63 5.49
N ASN A 51 -9.64 8.42 5.14
CA ASN A 51 -10.42 7.27 5.55
C ASN A 51 -10.09 6.93 7.00
N LYS A 52 -11.07 7.07 7.88
CA LYS A 52 -10.85 6.96 9.32
C LYS A 52 -11.46 5.72 9.94
N THR A 53 -12.13 4.89 9.16
CA THR A 53 -12.89 3.78 9.71
C THR A 53 -12.46 2.43 9.18
N ASN A 54 -11.33 2.38 8.52
CA ASN A 54 -10.86 1.14 7.91
C ASN A 54 -10.36 0.17 8.95
N GLN A 55 -10.66 -1.09 8.73
CA GLN A 55 -10.04 -2.16 9.47
C GLN A 55 -8.72 -2.59 8.82
N ILE A 56 -8.48 -2.15 7.60
CA ILE A 56 -7.25 -2.47 6.89
C ILE A 56 -6.11 -1.61 7.42
N GLU A 57 -4.96 -2.22 7.62
CA GLU A 57 -3.78 -1.50 8.08
C GLU A 57 -3.11 -0.80 6.91
N ILE A 58 -2.85 0.50 7.06
CA ILE A 58 -2.23 1.31 6.01
C ILE A 58 -0.76 1.50 6.34
N LEU A 59 0.10 1.05 5.43
CA LEU A 59 1.54 1.19 5.57
C LEU A 59 2.04 2.17 4.51
N LYS A 60 2.79 3.17 4.94
CA LYS A 60 3.27 4.23 4.05
C LYS A 60 4.77 4.14 3.87
N PHE A 61 5.21 4.16 2.62
CA PHE A 61 6.63 4.10 2.28
C PHE A 61 6.95 5.12 1.21
N SER A 62 8.20 5.58 1.21
CA SER A 62 8.68 6.54 0.20
C SER A 62 9.44 5.87 -0.92
N LYS A 63 9.99 4.68 -0.68
CA LYS A 63 10.87 4.00 -1.63
C LYS A 63 10.50 2.55 -1.80
N LEU A 64 10.61 2.07 -3.03
CA LEU A 64 10.36 0.68 -3.34
C LEU A 64 11.28 -0.25 -2.55
N SER A 65 12.53 0.16 -2.33
CA SER A 65 13.48 -0.68 -1.59
C SER A 65 12.99 -0.98 -0.18
N ASP A 66 12.29 -0.04 0.44
CA ASP A 66 11.75 -0.26 1.78
C ASP A 66 10.55 -1.19 1.74
N VAL A 67 9.77 -1.13 0.67
CA VAL A 67 8.65 -2.06 0.48
C VAL A 67 9.18 -3.49 0.33
N VAL A 68 10.24 -3.67 -0.44
CA VAL A 68 10.84 -4.98 -0.64
C VAL A 68 11.31 -5.56 0.68
N LYS A 69 11.95 -4.74 1.51
CA LYS A 69 12.38 -5.19 2.84
C LYS A 69 11.22 -5.63 3.70
N GLU A 70 10.12 -4.90 3.65
CA GLU A 70 8.94 -5.23 4.45
C GLU A 70 8.33 -6.55 3.97
N VAL A 71 8.22 -6.75 2.66
CA VAL A 71 7.65 -7.96 2.10
C VAL A 71 8.47 -9.18 2.47
N PHE A 72 9.79 -9.11 2.35
CA PHE A 72 10.64 -10.23 2.70
C PHE A 72 10.67 -10.50 4.19
N LYS A 73 10.56 -9.45 4.99
CA LYS A 73 10.47 -9.61 6.43
C LYS A 73 9.23 -10.42 6.81
N GLU A 74 8.13 -10.19 6.11
CA GLU A 74 6.87 -10.88 6.39
C GLU A 74 6.95 -12.37 6.04
N GLN A 75 7.84 -12.75 5.15
CA GLN A 75 7.95 -14.13 4.70
C GLN A 75 8.84 -15.00 5.60
N ASP A 76 9.58 -14.40 6.48
CA ASP A 76 10.41 -15.14 7.44
C ASP A 76 9.58 -15.64 8.65
#